data_beeae32c1e47cf5bc8722adf72930f09
#
_entry.id   beeae32c1e47cf5bc8722adf72930f09
#
_cell.length_a   1.000
_cell.length_b   1.000
_cell.length_c   1.000
_cell.angle_alpha   90.00
_cell.angle_beta   90.00
_cell.angle_gamma   90.00
#
_symmetry.space_group_name_H-M   'P 1'
#
loop_
_entity.id
_entity.type
_entity.pdbx_description
1 polymer ?
#
loop_
_entity_poly.entity_id
_entity_poly.type
_entity_poly.pdbx_seq_one_letter_code
_entity_poly.pdbx_strand_id
1 'polypeptide(L)'
;MIKVHIRKTNVEISEVLRVHVERRLGLALARFADRIGRVIVRFSHADGERKGSHKCCEIQVGLQPVRVQVEDIDQDLFAAVNHATDRASRSVARALEREGPVSRGGPDRSS
;
A
#
# COMPACT_ATOMS: atom_id res chain seq x y z
N MET A 1 -5.54 14.84 4.45
CA MET A 1 -4.34 14.16 4.78
C MET A 1 -4.55 12.67 4.93
N ILE A 2 -3.62 11.88 4.42
CA ILE A 2 -3.77 10.44 4.47
C ILE A 2 -3.31 9.89 5.81
N LYS A 3 -4.14 9.05 6.44
CA LYS A 3 -3.78 8.47 7.68
C LYS A 3 -3.15 7.13 7.44
N VAL A 4 -1.95 6.91 7.91
CA VAL A 4 -1.22 5.68 7.74
C VAL A 4 -1.11 4.98 9.07
N HIS A 5 -1.57 3.74 9.14
CA HIS A 5 -1.48 2.94 10.34
C HIS A 5 -0.42 1.86 10.12
N ILE A 6 0.56 1.81 10.96
CA ILE A 6 1.65 0.84 10.83
C ILE A 6 1.52 -0.25 11.85
N ARG A 7 1.53 -1.49 11.43
CA ARG A 7 1.43 -2.65 12.31
C ARG A 7 2.61 -3.57 12.07
N LYS A 8 2.99 -4.31 13.04
CA LYS A 8 4.11 -5.22 12.89
C LYS A 8 3.91 -6.50 13.62
N THR A 9 4.56 -7.54 13.14
CA THR A 9 4.52 -8.85 13.77
C THR A 9 5.93 -9.39 13.74
N ASN A 10 6.54 -9.59 14.89
CA ASN A 10 7.88 -10.15 14.95
C ASN A 10 8.97 -9.39 14.23
N VAL A 11 8.79 -8.12 14.01
CA VAL A 11 9.77 -7.33 13.30
C VAL A 11 9.94 -6.00 14.02
N GLU A 12 11.15 -5.55 14.17
CA GLU A 12 11.39 -4.26 14.83
C GLU A 12 11.27 -3.14 13.81
N ILE A 13 10.58 -2.09 14.18
CA ILE A 13 10.37 -0.95 13.29
C ILE A 13 11.04 0.26 13.93
N SER A 14 12.07 0.78 13.30
CA SER A 14 12.75 1.93 13.85
C SER A 14 11.96 3.19 13.53
N GLU A 15 12.26 4.25 14.24
CA GLU A 15 11.59 5.50 13.99
C GLU A 15 11.95 6.03 12.60
N VAL A 16 13.17 5.78 12.14
CA VAL A 16 13.57 6.21 10.82
C VAL A 16 12.73 5.50 9.77
N LEU A 17 12.46 4.20 9.96
CA LEU A 17 11.64 3.46 9.01
C LEU A 17 10.21 3.99 9.05
N ARG A 18 9.69 4.29 10.23
CA ARG A 18 8.34 4.80 10.35
C ARG A 18 8.18 6.10 9.58
N VAL A 19 9.13 7.01 9.73
CA VAL A 19 9.09 8.28 9.03
C VAL A 19 9.19 8.05 7.52
N HIS A 20 10.03 7.11 7.14
CA HIS A 20 10.22 6.79 5.72
C HIS A 20 8.91 6.31 5.10
N VAL A 21 8.20 5.43 5.80
CA VAL A 21 6.94 4.88 5.33
C VAL A 21 5.93 6.02 5.15
N GLU A 22 5.78 6.86 6.15
CA GLU A 22 4.80 7.92 6.10
C GLU A 22 5.10 8.89 4.97
N ARG A 23 6.36 9.23 4.80
CA ARG A 23 6.73 10.13 3.78
C ARG A 23 6.56 9.55 2.38
N ARG A 24 7.01 8.33 2.16
CA ARG A 24 6.89 7.71 0.84
C ARG A 24 5.42 7.52 0.44
N LEU A 25 4.62 7.05 1.35
CA LEU A 25 3.22 6.84 1.04
C LEU A 25 2.48 8.16 0.85
N GLY A 26 2.81 9.14 1.68
CA GLY A 26 2.19 10.44 1.55
C GLY A 26 2.43 11.05 0.18
N LEU A 27 3.66 10.91 -0.33
CA LEU A 27 3.99 11.45 -1.62
C LEU A 27 3.37 10.62 -2.75
N ALA A 28 3.47 9.32 -2.65
CA ALA A 28 3.01 8.45 -3.72
C ALA A 28 1.50 8.49 -3.92
N LEU A 29 0.77 8.70 -2.84
CA LEU A 29 -0.69 8.64 -2.90
C LEU A 29 -1.35 10.02 -2.80
N ALA A 30 -0.55 11.09 -2.79
CA ALA A 30 -1.09 12.43 -2.60
C ALA A 30 -2.20 12.79 -3.57
N ARG A 31 -2.03 12.46 -4.83
CA ARG A 31 -3.03 12.83 -5.83
C ARG A 31 -4.33 12.09 -5.69
N PHE A 32 -4.35 11.03 -4.89
CA PHE A 32 -5.56 10.26 -4.71
C PHE A 32 -6.17 10.50 -3.33
N ALA A 33 -5.63 11.46 -2.58
CA ALA A 33 -6.01 11.64 -1.18
C ALA A 33 -7.51 11.72 -0.94
N ASP A 34 -8.22 12.37 -1.83
CA ASP A 34 -9.66 12.52 -1.66
C ASP A 34 -10.41 11.22 -1.73
N ARG A 35 -9.84 10.22 -2.37
CA ARG A 35 -10.52 8.95 -2.52
C ARG A 35 -10.05 7.90 -1.53
N ILE A 36 -9.00 8.17 -0.80
CA ILE A 36 -8.44 7.20 0.12
C ILE A 36 -8.99 7.35 1.52
N GLY A 37 -9.50 6.29 2.06
CA GLY A 37 -10.02 6.31 3.42
C GLY A 37 -8.94 5.99 4.42
N ARG A 38 -8.29 4.87 4.26
CA ARG A 38 -7.32 4.45 5.25
C ARG A 38 -6.19 3.66 4.60
N VAL A 39 -5.00 3.80 5.11
CA VAL A 39 -3.86 3.03 4.61
C VAL A 39 -3.28 2.25 5.78
N ILE A 40 -3.11 0.96 5.61
CA ILE A 40 -2.52 0.12 6.65
C ILE A 40 -1.27 -0.53 6.07
N VAL A 41 -0.16 -0.38 6.79
CA VAL A 41 1.09 -1.00 6.38
C VAL A 41 1.44 -2.03 7.43
N ARG A 42 1.63 -3.27 7.01
CA ARG A 42 1.93 -4.33 7.94
C ARG A 42 3.30 -4.93 7.64
N PHE A 43 4.12 -5.06 8.66
CA PHE A 43 5.44 -5.64 8.50
C PHE A 43 5.51 -6.97 9.21
N SER A 44 6.15 -7.94 8.59
CA SER A 44 6.31 -9.25 9.21
C SER A 44 7.51 -9.93 8.58
N HIS A 45 7.90 -11.05 9.12
CA HIS A 45 8.93 -11.87 8.49
C HIS A 45 8.24 -12.67 7.40
N ALA A 46 8.93 -12.88 6.31
CA ALA A 46 8.36 -13.69 5.25
C ALA A 46 8.40 -15.12 5.75
N ASP A 47 7.30 -15.88 5.52
CA ASP A 47 7.19 -17.04 5.98
C ASP A 47 7.99 -18.09 5.55
N GLY A 48 8.25 -18.88 6.07
CA GLY A 48 8.89 -19.87 5.67
C GLY A 48 10.17 -19.95 5.57
N GLU A 49 10.65 -19.56 5.71
CA GLU A 49 11.65 -19.63 5.48
C GLU A 49 12.61 -19.81 5.99
N ARG A 50 13.05 -20.07 6.09
CA ARG A 50 14.00 -20.37 6.46
C ARG A 50 14.85 -19.55 6.84
N LYS A 51 14.97 -18.76 6.73
CA LYS A 51 15.82 -18.01 6.98
C LYS A 51 15.43 -16.96 7.56
N GLY A 52 14.61 -16.46 7.76
CA GLY A 52 14.21 -15.37 8.48
C GLY A 52 14.81 -14.09 8.10
N SER A 53 15.61 -14.09 7.15
CA SER A 53 16.21 -12.84 6.76
C SER A 53 15.33 -12.03 5.84
N HIS A 54 14.32 -12.64 5.26
CA HIS A 54 13.44 -11.90 4.38
C HIS A 54 12.26 -11.32 5.16
N LYS A 55 11.87 -10.13 4.82
CA LYS A 55 10.80 -9.44 5.51
C LYS A 55 9.74 -9.02 4.51
N CYS A 56 8.54 -8.93 4.97
CA CYS A 56 7.40 -8.61 4.11
C CYS A 56 6.81 -7.28 4.48
N CYS A 57 6.51 -6.47 3.49
CA CYS A 57 5.82 -5.21 3.69
C CYS A 57 4.52 -5.31 2.91
N GLU A 58 3.40 -5.26 3.60
CA GLU A 58 2.10 -5.35 2.97
C GLU A 58 1.42 -4.01 3.12
N ILE A 59 0.83 -3.48 2.07
CA ILE A 59 0.13 -2.21 2.11
C ILE A 59 -1.29 -2.40 1.65
N GLN A 60 -2.25 -1.96 2.45
CA GLN A 60 -3.66 -2.01 2.10
C GLN A 60 -4.16 -0.59 2.02
N VAL A 61 -4.81 -0.24 0.94
CA VAL A 61 -5.35 1.09 0.73
C VAL A 61 -6.85 0.98 0.52
N GLY A 62 -7.62 1.58 1.40
CA GLY A 62 -9.07 1.54 1.29
C GLY A 62 -9.57 2.63 0.39
N LEU A 63 -10.34 2.27 -0.66
CA LEU A 63 -10.87 3.23 -1.58
C LEU A 63 -12.37 3.14 -1.53
N GLN A 64 -13.14 2.83 -1.08
CA GLN A 64 -14.53 2.82 -1.08
C GLN A 64 -15.15 2.74 -2.43
N PRO A 65 -15.70 1.62 -2.85
CA PRO A 65 -15.92 0.45 -2.01
C PRO A 65 -14.81 -0.58 -2.10
N VAL A 66 -13.85 -0.39 -2.96
CA VAL A 66 -12.81 -1.38 -3.10
C VAL A 66 -11.59 -1.11 -2.25
N ARG A 67 -10.75 -2.09 -2.15
CA ARG A 67 -9.55 -1.99 -1.38
C ARG A 67 -8.43 -2.55 -2.21
N VAL A 68 -7.28 -1.92 -2.19
CA VAL A 68 -6.12 -2.37 -2.91
C VAL A 68 -5.16 -2.97 -1.90
N GLN A 69 -4.56 -4.09 -2.22
CA GLN A 69 -3.60 -4.71 -1.32
C GLN A 69 -2.40 -5.18 -2.13
N VAL A 70 -1.22 -4.82 -1.71
CA VAL A 70 0.00 -5.25 -2.38
C VAL A 70 1.01 -5.65 -1.32
N GLU A 71 2.05 -6.34 -1.72
CA GLU A 71 3.10 -6.66 -0.79
C GLU A 71 4.41 -6.83 -1.54
N ASP A 72 5.50 -6.71 -0.82
CA ASP A 72 6.82 -6.94 -1.36
C ASP A 72 7.68 -7.58 -0.29
N ILE A 73 8.56 -8.46 -0.69
CA ILE A 73 9.42 -9.18 0.22
C ILE A 73 10.86 -8.84 -0.12
N ASP A 74 11.64 -8.50 0.88
CA ASP A 74 13.02 -8.14 0.66
C ASP A 74 13.77 -8.29 1.99
N GLN A 75 15.05 -8.43 1.92
CA GLN A 75 15.83 -8.51 3.14
C GLN A 75 15.92 -7.14 3.79
N ASP A 76 15.86 -6.08 2.99
CA ASP A 76 15.94 -4.73 3.46
C ASP A 76 14.55 -4.13 3.54
N LEU A 77 14.10 -3.75 4.72
CA LEU A 77 12.77 -3.19 4.90
C LEU A 77 12.55 -1.90 4.14
N PHE A 78 13.59 -1.07 3.99
CA PHE A 78 13.43 0.17 3.23
C PHE A 78 13.16 -0.14 1.77
N ALA A 79 13.85 -1.16 1.23
CA ALA A 79 13.62 -1.56 -0.15
C ALA A 79 12.22 -2.12 -0.31
N ALA A 80 11.78 -2.92 0.65
CA ALA A 80 10.44 -3.51 0.59
C ALA A 80 9.38 -2.41 0.60
N VAL A 81 9.57 -1.38 1.42
CA VAL A 81 8.64 -0.27 1.50
C VAL A 81 8.60 0.48 0.16
N ASN A 82 9.76 0.73 -0.43
CA ASN A 82 9.78 1.47 -1.67
C ASN A 82 9.07 0.72 -2.79
N HIS A 83 9.33 -0.58 -2.90
CA HIS A 83 8.71 -1.37 -3.95
C HIS A 83 7.21 -1.53 -3.70
N ALA A 84 6.83 -1.77 -2.46
CA ALA A 84 5.41 -1.94 -2.15
C ALA A 84 4.66 -0.63 -2.38
N THR A 85 5.29 0.51 -2.06
CA THR A 85 4.67 1.81 -2.27
C THR A 85 4.44 2.06 -3.77
N ASP A 86 5.41 1.72 -4.60
CA ASP A 86 5.25 1.88 -6.03
C ASP A 86 4.12 1.01 -6.56
N ARG A 87 4.01 -0.22 -6.07
CA ARG A 87 2.94 -1.09 -6.49
C ARG A 87 1.60 -0.56 -6.03
N ALA A 88 1.54 -0.06 -4.81
CA ALA A 88 0.29 0.46 -4.27
C ALA A 88 -0.20 1.64 -5.11
N SER A 89 0.71 2.54 -5.45
CA SER A 89 0.35 3.70 -6.23
C SER A 89 -0.21 3.31 -7.59
N ARG A 90 0.44 2.35 -8.25
CA ARG A 90 -0.04 1.92 -9.55
C ARG A 90 -1.37 1.18 -9.46
N SER A 91 -1.54 0.37 -8.42
CA SER A 91 -2.79 -0.35 -8.25
C SER A 91 -3.95 0.57 -7.94
N VAL A 92 -3.69 1.63 -7.14
CA VAL A 92 -4.74 2.60 -6.83
C VAL A 92 -5.12 3.33 -8.11
N ALA A 93 -4.12 3.74 -8.90
CA ALA A 93 -4.40 4.43 -10.14
C ALA A 93 -5.28 3.58 -11.05
N ARG A 94 -4.93 2.31 -11.18
CA ARG A 94 -5.72 1.44 -12.04
C ARG A 94 -7.13 1.22 -11.51
N ALA A 95 -7.26 1.07 -10.22
CA ALA A 95 -8.58 0.85 -9.63
C ALA A 95 -9.48 2.06 -9.86
N LEU A 96 -8.93 3.26 -9.71
CA LEU A 96 -9.70 4.46 -9.91
C LEU A 96 -10.02 4.72 -11.38
N GLU A 97 -9.12 4.33 -12.25
CA GLU A 97 -9.37 4.46 -13.66
C GLU A 97 -10.50 3.59 -14.10
N ARG A 98 -10.54 2.37 -13.63
CA ARG A 98 -11.60 1.47 -13.99
C ARG A 98 -12.95 1.97 -13.53
N GLU A 99 -12.98 2.60 -12.39
CA GLU A 99 -14.19 3.07 -11.84
C GLU A 99 -14.65 4.34 -12.43
N GLY A 100 -13.79 5.25 -12.63
CA GLY A 100 -14.09 6.59 -12.99
C GLY A 100 -14.99 6.83 -14.14
N PRO A 101 -14.50 6.78 -15.32
CA PRO A 101 -15.29 7.14 -16.48
C PRO A 101 -16.46 6.27 -16.68
N VAL A 102 -16.27 5.03 -16.45
CA VAL A 102 -17.33 4.11 -16.64
C VAL A 102 -18.47 4.35 -15.75
N SER A 103 -18.20 4.58 -14.51
CA SER A 103 -19.25 4.75 -13.57
C SER A 103 -20.04 5.95 -13.88
N ARG A 104 -19.52 6.90 -14.60
CA ARG A 104 -20.21 7.99 -14.93
C ARG A 104 -21.03 7.67 -16.00
N GLY A 105 -20.69 7.00 -16.79
CA GLY A 105 -21.48 6.77 -17.83
C GLY A 105 -22.21 5.70 -17.79
N GLY A 106 -22.25 5.18 -17.48
CA GLY A 106 -22.94 4.43 -17.46
C GLY A 106 -23.01 3.32 -17.92
N PRO A 107 -23.21 3.04 -18.18
CA PRO A 107 -23.31 2.11 -18.35
C PRO A 107 -22.95 1.21 -18.91
N ASP A 108 -22.86 1.32 -18.88
CA ASP A 108 -22.67 0.68 -19.25
C ASP A 108 -22.10 -0.15 -19.52
N ARG A 109 -21.82 -0.29 -19.33
CA ARG A 109 -21.28 -0.93 -19.40
C ARG A 109 -21.15 -1.93 -19.46
N SER A 110 -21.40 -1.94 -19.27
CA SER A 110 -21.32 -2.69 -19.15
C SER A 110 -21.15 -3.33 -19.19
N SER A 111 -21.27 -3.27 -19.24
CA SER A 111 -21.16 -3.76 -19.05
C SER A 111 -21.03 -4.02 -18.96
#